data_48ce9a7c023861d54f570f78b251fb69
#
_entry.id   48ce9a7c023861d54f570f78b251fb69
#
_cell.length_a   1.000
_cell.length_b   1.000
_cell.length_c   1.000
_cell.angle_alpha   90.00
_cell.angle_beta   90.00
_cell.angle_gamma   90.00
#
_symmetry.space_group_name_H-M   'P 1'
#
loop_
_entity.id
_entity.type
_entity.pdbx_description
1 polymer ?
#
loop_
_entity_poly.entity_id
_entity_poly.type
_entity_poly.pdbx_seq_one_letter_code
_entity_poly.pdbx_strand_id
1 'polypeptide(L)'
;YSDLSLLSLSTGDYGNLAPLMQQLMAVNCGYPVSISLPSVRAGKLNAPLMKIIKKVKKTGFTIAPEAGSQRLRDVINKNITEEDIFNTVNSAFELGWRNIKLYFMNGLPTETDEDIQAIADMARRLATIKTSGKGKSTISISFASFIPKPHTPFQRCAQIHPDKAAENLNFLKQQLRHPGINIK
;
A
#
# COMPACT_ATOMS: atom_id res chain seq x y z
N TYR A 1 15.74 -2.72 23.80
CA TYR A 1 15.20 -2.70 22.44
C TYR A 1 14.12 -1.65 22.37
N SER A 2 14.12 -0.82 21.32
CA SER A 2 13.15 0.25 21.08
C SER A 2 12.09 -0.13 20.04
N ASP A 3 12.30 -1.23 19.33
CA ASP A 3 11.45 -1.66 18.24
C ASP A 3 11.12 -3.15 18.33
N LEU A 4 9.84 -3.50 18.17
CA LEU A 4 9.32 -4.85 18.08
C LEU A 4 8.64 -5.04 16.71
N SER A 5 9.04 -6.05 15.96
CA SER A 5 8.39 -6.41 14.69
C SER A 5 7.62 -7.72 14.86
N LEU A 6 6.34 -7.71 14.53
CA LEU A 6 5.57 -8.93 14.39
C LEU A 6 5.82 -9.53 13.00
N LEU A 7 5.78 -10.84 12.88
CA LEU A 7 5.94 -11.56 11.61
C LEU A 7 4.68 -12.35 11.30
N SER A 8 4.13 -12.13 10.11
CA SER A 8 2.98 -12.88 9.58
C SER A 8 2.89 -12.70 8.07
N LEU A 9 2.34 -13.67 7.37
CA LEU A 9 2.01 -13.58 5.94
C LEU A 9 0.83 -12.64 5.68
N SER A 10 -0.12 -12.53 6.62
CA SER A 10 -1.26 -11.63 6.55
C SER A 10 -1.72 -11.25 7.96
N THR A 11 -1.06 -10.25 8.51
CA THR A 11 -1.35 -9.77 9.87
C THR A 11 -2.79 -9.27 10.03
N GLY A 12 -3.35 -8.67 8.98
CA GLY A 12 -4.73 -8.14 8.99
C GLY A 12 -5.83 -9.20 9.08
N ASP A 13 -5.51 -10.46 8.79
CA ASP A 13 -6.48 -11.57 8.85
C ASP A 13 -6.52 -12.25 10.23
N TYR A 14 -5.63 -11.87 11.14
CA TYR A 14 -5.67 -12.36 12.51
C TYR A 14 -6.79 -11.70 13.31
N GLY A 15 -7.85 -12.48 13.65
CA GLY A 15 -9.08 -11.96 14.28
C GLY A 15 -8.86 -11.24 15.60
N ASN A 16 -7.81 -11.60 16.36
CA ASN A 16 -7.48 -11.00 17.65
C ASN A 16 -6.36 -9.96 17.59
N LEU A 17 -6.09 -9.37 16.41
CA LEU A 17 -4.98 -8.43 16.24
C LEU A 17 -5.13 -7.20 17.15
N ALA A 18 -6.33 -6.62 17.26
CA ALA A 18 -6.54 -5.42 18.07
C ALA A 18 -6.36 -5.70 19.59
N PRO A 19 -6.93 -6.76 20.17
CA PRO A 19 -6.64 -7.15 21.55
C PRO A 19 -5.16 -7.45 21.80
N LEU A 20 -4.50 -8.16 20.88
CA LEU A 20 -3.06 -8.45 20.98
C LEU A 20 -2.23 -7.17 21.03
N MET A 21 -2.50 -6.23 20.13
CA MET A 21 -1.81 -4.94 20.09
C MET A 21 -2.03 -4.14 21.37
N GLN A 22 -3.26 -4.13 21.91
CA GLN A 22 -3.56 -3.46 23.18
C GLN A 22 -2.77 -4.06 24.35
N GLN A 23 -2.69 -5.39 24.44
CA GLN A 23 -1.93 -6.08 25.47
C GLN A 23 -0.42 -5.82 25.35
N LEU A 24 0.13 -5.91 24.14
CA LEU A 24 1.54 -5.61 23.89
C LEU A 24 1.90 -4.17 24.30
N MET A 25 1.01 -3.23 24.05
CA MET A 25 1.20 -1.83 24.46
C MET A 25 1.05 -1.64 25.98
N ALA A 26 0.17 -2.38 26.63
CA ALA A 26 -0.03 -2.32 28.08
C ALA A 26 1.19 -2.88 28.83
N VAL A 27 1.77 -3.98 28.36
CA VAL A 27 2.97 -4.57 28.98
C VAL A 27 4.20 -3.65 28.85
N ASN A 28 4.25 -2.82 27.82
CA ASN A 28 5.35 -1.88 27.59
C ASN A 28 5.13 -0.51 28.27
N CYS A 29 4.25 -0.42 29.27
CA CYS A 29 4.03 0.80 30.05
C CYS A 29 5.33 1.23 30.77
N GLY A 30 5.89 2.35 30.30
CA GLY A 30 7.13 2.94 30.85
C GLY A 30 8.29 3.03 29.86
N TYR A 31 8.27 2.26 28.75
CA TYR A 31 9.25 2.36 27.68
C TYR A 31 8.55 2.51 26.33
N PRO A 32 8.88 3.55 25.53
CA PRO A 32 8.28 3.73 24.21
C PRO A 32 8.83 2.69 23.21
N VAL A 33 8.20 1.51 23.17
CA VAL A 33 8.54 0.48 22.17
C VAL A 33 7.67 0.68 20.95
N SER A 34 8.30 0.83 19.79
CA SER A 34 7.65 0.90 18.48
C SER A 34 7.24 -0.50 18.04
N ILE A 35 5.96 -0.70 17.70
CA ILE A 35 5.48 -1.98 17.18
C ILE A 35 5.24 -1.84 15.67
N SER A 36 5.99 -2.62 14.89
CA SER A 36 5.85 -2.70 13.44
C SER A 36 4.96 -3.88 13.05
N LEU A 37 3.95 -3.61 12.22
CA LEU A 37 3.07 -4.63 11.66
C LEU A 37 3.46 -4.88 10.20
N PRO A 38 3.89 -6.11 9.85
CA PRO A 38 4.14 -6.48 8.47
C PRO A 38 2.81 -6.75 7.73
N SER A 39 2.81 -6.52 6.43
CA SER A 39 1.80 -7.03 5.47
C SER A 39 0.34 -6.85 5.90
N VAL A 40 -0.10 -5.62 6.10
CA VAL A 40 -1.52 -5.35 6.33
C VAL A 40 -2.19 -4.98 5.01
N ARG A 41 -3.26 -5.72 4.65
CA ARG A 41 -4.04 -5.46 3.43
C ARG A 41 -4.92 -4.22 3.62
N ALA A 42 -5.10 -3.43 2.55
CA ALA A 42 -6.16 -2.45 2.48
C ALA A 42 -7.53 -3.14 2.75
N GLY A 43 -8.45 -2.44 3.38
CA GLY A 43 -9.75 -3.00 3.78
C GLY A 43 -9.75 -3.79 5.10
N LYS A 44 -8.59 -4.28 5.57
CA LYS A 44 -8.47 -4.96 6.89
C LYS A 44 -8.00 -4.04 8.02
N LEU A 45 -7.56 -2.84 7.70
CA LEU A 45 -7.19 -1.80 8.66
C LEU A 45 -8.41 -0.98 9.04
N ASN A 46 -9.03 -1.34 10.14
CA ASN A 46 -10.10 -0.54 10.71
C ASN A 46 -9.55 0.64 11.56
N ALA A 47 -10.35 1.68 11.74
CA ALA A 47 -9.96 2.87 12.49
C ALA A 47 -9.49 2.59 13.94
N PRO A 48 -10.06 1.66 14.71
CA PRO A 48 -9.55 1.27 16.00
C PRO A 48 -8.12 0.76 15.98
N LEU A 49 -7.79 -0.15 15.05
CA LEU A 49 -6.44 -0.71 14.90
C LEU A 49 -5.44 0.37 14.48
N MET A 50 -5.82 1.22 13.53
CA MET A 50 -4.99 2.35 13.10
C MET A 50 -4.71 3.33 14.24
N LYS A 51 -5.67 3.60 15.12
CA LYS A 51 -5.47 4.44 16.31
C LYS A 51 -4.46 3.82 17.30
N ILE A 52 -4.48 2.50 17.46
CA ILE A 52 -3.50 1.80 18.29
C ILE A 52 -2.10 1.94 17.70
N ILE A 53 -1.93 1.65 16.42
CA ILE A 53 -0.64 1.76 15.71
C ILE A 53 -0.07 3.19 15.81
N LYS A 54 -0.93 4.21 15.72
CA LYS A 54 -0.53 5.62 15.82
C LYS A 54 0.07 6.02 17.16
N LYS A 55 -0.35 5.37 18.27
CA LYS A 55 0.06 5.76 19.64
C LYS A 55 1.57 5.61 19.89
N VAL A 56 2.23 4.70 19.20
CA VAL A 56 3.63 4.35 19.49
C VAL A 56 4.63 5.08 18.59
N LYS A 57 4.48 5.03 17.30
CA LYS A 57 5.35 5.75 16.35
C LYS A 57 4.63 5.87 15.01
N LYS A 58 4.69 7.04 14.38
CA LYS A 58 4.25 7.22 13.00
C LYS A 58 5.28 6.59 12.06
N THR A 59 5.14 5.30 11.81
CA THR A 59 5.84 4.63 10.71
C THR A 59 5.19 5.03 9.39
N GLY A 60 5.90 4.90 8.26
CA GLY A 60 5.32 5.09 6.94
C GLY A 60 4.14 4.11 6.75
N PHE A 61 3.09 4.55 6.06
CA PHE A 61 1.94 3.73 5.77
C PHE A 61 2.07 3.17 4.35
N THR A 62 1.99 1.86 4.22
CA THR A 62 2.18 1.17 2.94
C THR A 62 0.97 0.33 2.59
N ILE A 63 0.51 0.47 1.36
CA ILE A 63 -0.55 -0.33 0.74
C ILE A 63 0.01 -0.95 -0.53
N ALA A 64 -0.33 -2.19 -0.82
CA ALA A 64 0.06 -2.88 -2.05
C ALA A 64 -1.18 -3.22 -2.90
N PRO A 65 -1.71 -2.30 -3.70
CA PRO A 65 -2.78 -2.61 -4.65
C PRO A 65 -2.34 -3.60 -5.71
N GLU A 66 -1.07 -3.60 -6.08
CA GLU A 66 -0.36 -4.37 -7.10
C GLU A 66 -0.75 -3.99 -8.53
N ALA A 67 -2.01 -3.62 -8.79
CA ALA A 67 -2.51 -3.19 -10.10
C ALA A 67 -3.42 -1.96 -9.99
N GLY A 68 -3.43 -1.12 -11.02
CA GLY A 68 -4.23 0.11 -11.07
C GLY A 68 -5.72 -0.16 -11.25
N SER A 69 -6.08 -1.08 -12.15
CA SER A 69 -7.47 -1.39 -12.46
C SER A 69 -8.04 -2.48 -11.56
N GLN A 70 -9.37 -2.46 -11.34
CA GLN A 70 -10.05 -3.55 -10.64
C GLN A 70 -9.92 -4.86 -11.41
N ARG A 71 -10.12 -4.80 -12.74
CA ARG A 71 -9.96 -5.95 -13.62
C ARG A 71 -8.65 -6.70 -13.37
N LEU A 72 -7.53 -5.99 -13.36
CA LEU A 72 -6.23 -6.61 -13.21
C LEU A 72 -5.98 -7.09 -11.77
N ARG A 73 -6.52 -6.39 -10.76
CA ARG A 73 -6.52 -6.89 -9.36
C ARG A 73 -7.27 -8.21 -9.24
N ASP A 74 -8.39 -8.35 -9.95
CA ASP A 74 -9.17 -9.60 -9.95
C ASP A 74 -8.40 -10.74 -10.64
N VAL A 75 -7.73 -10.47 -11.77
CA VAL A 75 -6.86 -11.44 -12.46
C VAL A 75 -5.78 -12.01 -11.54
N ILE A 76 -5.16 -11.18 -10.73
CA ILE A 76 -4.12 -11.63 -9.78
C ILE A 76 -4.68 -12.07 -8.42
N ASN A 77 -6.01 -12.19 -8.30
CA ASN A 77 -6.71 -12.59 -7.08
C ASN A 77 -6.32 -11.74 -5.85
N LYS A 78 -6.17 -10.43 -6.05
CA LYS A 78 -5.75 -9.53 -4.96
C LYS A 78 -6.84 -9.30 -3.93
N ASN A 79 -8.11 -9.46 -4.29
CA ASN A 79 -9.27 -9.30 -3.41
C ASN A 79 -9.28 -7.97 -2.63
N ILE A 80 -8.93 -6.89 -3.30
CA ILE A 80 -8.97 -5.52 -2.78
C ILE A 80 -9.74 -4.68 -3.79
N THR A 81 -10.78 -4.00 -3.33
CA THR A 81 -11.54 -3.07 -4.17
C THR A 81 -10.88 -1.69 -4.21
N GLU A 82 -11.25 -0.89 -5.20
CA GLU A 82 -10.83 0.50 -5.24
C GLU A 82 -11.34 1.26 -4.00
N GLU A 83 -12.57 0.99 -3.59
CA GLU A 83 -13.17 1.59 -2.39
C GLU A 83 -12.36 1.26 -1.12
N ASP A 84 -11.89 0.01 -0.95
CA ASP A 84 -11.03 -0.38 0.16
C ASP A 84 -9.74 0.45 0.21
N ILE A 85 -9.15 0.71 -0.96
CA ILE A 85 -7.92 1.53 -1.06
C ILE A 85 -8.22 2.96 -0.64
N PHE A 86 -9.28 3.57 -1.19
CA PHE A 86 -9.67 4.95 -0.88
C PHE A 86 -10.04 5.13 0.59
N ASN A 87 -10.84 4.24 1.16
CA ASN A 87 -11.25 4.27 2.56
C ASN A 87 -10.05 4.11 3.49
N THR A 88 -9.09 3.23 3.14
CA THR A 88 -7.87 3.03 3.91
C THR A 88 -6.98 4.28 3.88
N VAL A 89 -6.80 4.89 2.71
CA VAL A 89 -5.99 6.13 2.55
C VAL A 89 -6.65 7.30 3.29
N ASN A 90 -7.96 7.47 3.15
CA ASN A 90 -8.71 8.51 3.84
C ASN A 90 -8.56 8.39 5.37
N SER A 91 -8.80 7.20 5.91
CA SER A 91 -8.64 6.92 7.34
C SER A 91 -7.20 7.17 7.82
N ALA A 92 -6.20 6.81 7.01
CA ALA A 92 -4.80 7.10 7.34
C ALA A 92 -4.54 8.60 7.40
N PHE A 93 -5.03 9.38 6.45
CA PHE A 93 -4.88 10.83 6.43
C PHE A 93 -5.64 11.51 7.58
N GLU A 94 -6.85 11.07 7.90
CA GLU A 94 -7.61 11.56 9.06
C GLU A 94 -6.88 11.29 10.37
N LEU A 95 -6.21 10.16 10.49
CA LEU A 95 -5.39 9.80 11.64
C LEU A 95 -4.02 10.49 11.65
N GLY A 96 -3.70 11.29 10.61
CA GLY A 96 -2.53 12.16 10.55
C GLY A 96 -1.27 11.51 9.99
N TRP A 97 -1.37 10.38 9.27
CA TRP A 97 -0.31 9.99 8.35
C TRP A 97 -0.23 11.01 7.22
N ARG A 98 0.97 11.29 6.74
CA ARG A 98 1.20 12.28 5.67
C ARG A 98 1.82 11.69 4.42
N ASN A 99 2.48 10.56 4.55
CA ASN A 99 3.08 9.86 3.43
C ASN A 99 2.51 8.45 3.37
N ILE A 100 1.85 8.14 2.25
CA ILE A 100 1.33 6.81 1.96
C ILE A 100 2.08 6.28 0.76
N LYS A 101 2.65 5.08 0.91
CA LYS A 101 3.36 4.39 -0.15
C LYS A 101 2.46 3.34 -0.78
N LEU A 102 2.33 3.39 -2.09
CA LEU A 102 1.60 2.43 -2.90
C LEU A 102 2.58 1.59 -3.71
N TYR A 103 2.40 0.28 -3.68
CA TYR A 103 3.16 -0.65 -4.50
C TYR A 103 2.31 -1.12 -5.67
N PHE A 104 2.90 -1.03 -6.88
CA PHE A 104 2.33 -1.56 -8.12
C PHE A 104 3.35 -2.43 -8.83
N MET A 105 2.87 -3.43 -9.54
CA MET A 105 3.66 -4.26 -10.44
C MET A 105 3.49 -3.80 -11.88
N ASN A 106 4.52 -4.01 -12.68
CA ASN A 106 4.62 -3.70 -14.11
C ASN A 106 4.82 -5.00 -14.88
N GLY A 107 4.00 -5.25 -15.89
CA GLY A 107 4.08 -6.46 -16.70
C GLY A 107 3.39 -7.67 -16.07
N LEU A 108 2.30 -7.44 -15.35
CA LEU A 108 1.43 -8.51 -14.88
C LEU A 108 0.80 -9.25 -16.08
N PRO A 109 0.51 -10.55 -15.95
CA PRO A 109 -0.22 -11.27 -17.00
C PRO A 109 -1.52 -10.57 -17.36
N THR A 110 -1.78 -10.40 -18.66
CA THR A 110 -2.93 -9.70 -19.25
C THR A 110 -2.98 -8.17 -19.02
N GLU A 111 -1.91 -7.57 -18.51
CA GLU A 111 -1.83 -6.11 -18.35
C GLU A 111 -1.95 -5.39 -19.69
N THR A 112 -2.71 -4.30 -19.69
CA THR A 112 -2.91 -3.41 -20.84
C THR A 112 -2.46 -1.98 -20.50
N ASP A 113 -2.38 -1.12 -21.53
CA ASP A 113 -2.02 0.29 -21.30
C ASP A 113 -3.08 1.02 -20.46
N GLU A 114 -4.35 0.60 -20.51
CA GLU A 114 -5.42 1.12 -19.67
C GLU A 114 -5.21 0.77 -18.18
N ASP A 115 -4.63 -0.40 -17.89
CA ASP A 115 -4.30 -0.78 -16.50
C ASP A 115 -3.18 0.11 -15.94
N ILE A 116 -2.20 0.46 -16.78
CA ILE A 116 -1.14 1.41 -16.42
C ILE A 116 -1.71 2.83 -16.23
N GLN A 117 -2.61 3.27 -17.14
CA GLN A 117 -3.31 4.54 -16.98
C GLN A 117 -4.11 4.59 -15.67
N ALA A 118 -4.77 3.49 -15.30
CA ALA A 118 -5.53 3.40 -14.05
C ALA A 118 -4.66 3.62 -12.79
N ILE A 119 -3.36 3.28 -12.82
CA ILE A 119 -2.43 3.63 -11.74
C ILE A 119 -2.31 5.15 -11.60
N ALA A 120 -2.16 5.84 -12.72
CA ALA A 120 -2.03 7.30 -12.72
C ALA A 120 -3.31 7.98 -12.22
N ASP A 121 -4.46 7.50 -12.66
CA ASP A 121 -5.77 8.05 -12.28
C ASP A 121 -6.06 7.83 -10.79
N MET A 122 -5.80 6.63 -10.29
CA MET A 122 -5.90 6.31 -8.86
C MET A 122 -5.00 7.23 -8.04
N ALA A 123 -3.74 7.37 -8.41
CA ALA A 123 -2.79 8.19 -7.68
C ALA A 123 -3.19 9.67 -7.62
N ARG A 124 -3.67 10.23 -8.75
CA ARG A 124 -4.19 11.61 -8.80
C ARG A 124 -5.38 11.79 -7.87
N ARG A 125 -6.36 10.90 -7.94
CA ARG A 125 -7.56 10.94 -7.08
C ARG A 125 -7.18 10.82 -5.60
N LEU A 126 -6.27 9.92 -5.24
CA LEU A 126 -5.77 9.78 -3.86
C LEU A 126 -5.04 11.03 -3.37
N ALA A 127 -4.31 11.72 -4.25
CA ALA A 127 -3.59 12.95 -3.92
C ALA A 127 -4.53 14.15 -3.64
N THR A 128 -5.81 14.09 -4.06
CA THR A 128 -6.82 15.12 -3.74
C THR A 128 -7.44 14.96 -2.35
N ILE A 129 -7.22 13.84 -1.68
CA ILE A 129 -7.78 13.60 -0.34
C ILE A 129 -7.12 14.55 0.66
N LYS A 130 -7.96 15.34 1.34
CA LYS A 130 -7.50 16.31 2.34
C LYS A 130 -7.04 15.61 3.62
N THR A 131 -5.94 16.05 4.19
CA THR A 131 -5.47 15.60 5.51
C THR A 131 -6.04 16.49 6.61
N SER A 132 -6.33 15.93 7.77
CA SER A 132 -6.85 16.64 8.94
C SER A 132 -5.82 17.51 9.67
N GLY A 133 -4.58 17.62 9.19
CA GLY A 133 -3.50 18.35 9.85
C GLY A 133 -2.83 19.43 8.98
N LYS A 134 -2.14 20.38 9.61
CA LYS A 134 -1.30 21.37 8.89
C LYS A 134 -0.16 20.64 8.15
N GLY A 135 -0.12 20.75 6.81
CA GLY A 135 0.95 20.25 5.95
C GLY A 135 0.44 19.41 4.77
N LYS A 136 1.30 19.27 3.75
CA LYS A 136 0.98 18.54 2.52
C LYS A 136 1.02 17.04 2.75
N SER A 137 0.04 16.33 2.20
CA SER A 137 0.07 14.87 2.05
C SER A 137 0.85 14.49 0.79
N THR A 138 1.46 13.32 0.82
CA THR A 138 2.22 12.77 -0.31
C THR A 138 1.84 11.33 -0.55
N ILE A 139 1.56 11.00 -1.80
CA ILE A 139 1.43 9.63 -2.29
C ILE A 139 2.76 9.26 -2.93
N SER A 140 3.40 8.22 -2.42
CA SER A 140 4.65 7.69 -2.97
C SER A 140 4.36 6.39 -3.69
N ILE A 141 4.66 6.30 -4.97
CA ILE A 141 4.46 5.12 -5.80
C ILE A 141 5.77 4.38 -5.93
N SER A 142 5.74 3.08 -5.68
CA SER A 142 6.80 2.13 -6.02
C SER A 142 6.29 1.24 -7.14
N PHE A 143 6.95 1.29 -8.29
CA PHE A 143 6.56 0.57 -9.48
C PHE A 143 7.67 -0.40 -9.86
N ALA A 144 7.44 -1.70 -9.70
CA ALA A 144 8.44 -2.74 -9.88
C ALA A 144 7.98 -3.79 -10.88
N SER A 145 8.89 -4.30 -11.72
CA SER A 145 8.56 -5.34 -12.68
C SER A 145 8.10 -6.62 -12.00
N PHE A 146 7.04 -7.22 -12.55
CA PHE A 146 6.59 -8.54 -12.17
C PHE A 146 7.65 -9.58 -12.53
N ILE A 147 7.97 -10.46 -11.58
CA ILE A 147 8.89 -11.58 -11.78
C ILE A 147 8.12 -12.88 -11.49
N PRO A 148 7.93 -13.75 -12.50
CA PRO A 148 7.32 -15.06 -12.30
C PRO A 148 8.11 -15.87 -11.27
N LYS A 149 7.40 -16.43 -10.28
CA LYS A 149 8.04 -17.23 -9.23
C LYS A 149 7.62 -18.70 -9.35
N PRO A 150 8.53 -19.66 -9.11
CA PRO A 150 8.20 -21.08 -9.08
C PRO A 150 7.06 -21.35 -8.08
N HIS A 151 6.29 -22.38 -8.34
CA HIS A 151 5.16 -22.83 -7.51
C HIS A 151 4.04 -21.79 -7.32
N THR A 152 3.92 -20.85 -8.26
CA THR A 152 2.81 -19.88 -8.30
C THR A 152 1.98 -20.08 -9.57
N PRO A 153 0.71 -19.62 -9.61
CA PRO A 153 -0.12 -19.71 -10.81
C PRO A 153 0.53 -19.12 -12.06
N PHE A 154 1.31 -18.05 -11.90
CA PHE A 154 1.96 -17.35 -12.99
C PHE A 154 3.42 -17.79 -13.27
N GLN A 155 3.86 -18.92 -12.73
CA GLN A 155 5.25 -19.40 -12.87
C GLN A 155 5.73 -19.57 -14.32
N ARG A 156 4.80 -19.75 -15.27
CA ARG A 156 5.10 -19.95 -16.70
C ARG A 156 4.78 -18.75 -17.56
N CYS A 157 4.38 -17.61 -16.96
CA CYS A 157 4.16 -16.39 -17.70
C CYS A 157 5.50 -15.75 -18.08
N ALA A 158 5.52 -15.05 -19.23
CA ALA A 158 6.69 -14.29 -19.61
C ALA A 158 6.86 -13.07 -18.69
N GLN A 159 8.10 -12.71 -18.44
CA GLN A 159 8.42 -11.42 -17.83
C GLN A 159 8.32 -10.32 -18.91
N ILE A 160 7.91 -9.13 -18.51
CA ILE A 160 7.85 -7.97 -19.41
C ILE A 160 9.23 -7.66 -20.01
N HIS A 161 9.26 -7.30 -21.30
CA HIS A 161 10.48 -6.86 -21.93
C HIS A 161 11.00 -5.56 -21.28
N PRO A 162 12.33 -5.41 -21.08
CA PRO A 162 12.89 -4.21 -20.43
C PRO A 162 12.48 -2.89 -21.07
N ASP A 163 12.41 -2.83 -22.42
CA ASP A 163 12.02 -1.60 -23.13
C ASP A 163 10.57 -1.22 -22.83
N LYS A 164 9.64 -2.19 -22.84
CA LYS A 164 8.24 -1.94 -22.48
C LYS A 164 8.10 -1.56 -21.00
N ALA A 165 8.90 -2.18 -20.14
CA ALA A 165 8.92 -1.80 -18.71
C ALA A 165 9.38 -0.35 -18.51
N ALA A 166 10.40 0.07 -19.26
CA ALA A 166 10.89 1.45 -19.24
C ALA A 166 9.88 2.44 -19.84
N GLU A 167 9.21 2.06 -20.92
CA GLU A 167 8.13 2.85 -21.53
C GLU A 167 7.00 3.12 -20.53
N ASN A 168 6.48 2.08 -19.88
CA ASN A 168 5.44 2.19 -18.88
C ASN A 168 5.85 3.08 -17.69
N LEU A 169 7.08 2.94 -17.21
CA LEU A 169 7.62 3.78 -16.15
C LEU A 169 7.72 5.26 -16.59
N ASN A 170 8.19 5.51 -17.79
CA ASN A 170 8.31 6.87 -18.36
C ASN A 170 6.91 7.49 -18.54
N PHE A 171 5.96 6.72 -19.03
CA PHE A 171 4.57 7.14 -19.14
C PHE A 171 4.02 7.56 -17.76
N LEU A 172 4.15 6.73 -16.73
CA LEU A 172 3.71 7.07 -15.39
C LEU A 172 4.42 8.31 -14.83
N LYS A 173 5.73 8.46 -15.04
CA LYS A 173 6.49 9.66 -14.63
C LYS A 173 5.97 10.92 -15.27
N GLN A 174 5.54 10.86 -16.53
CA GLN A 174 4.95 12.00 -17.24
C GLN A 174 3.56 12.32 -16.71
N GLN A 175 2.71 11.30 -16.51
CA GLN A 175 1.35 11.45 -16.03
C GLN A 175 1.26 11.92 -14.57
N LEU A 176 2.26 11.63 -13.75
CA LEU A 176 2.27 11.87 -12.32
C LEU A 176 3.13 13.07 -11.88
N ARG A 177 3.36 14.01 -12.78
CA ARG A 177 4.01 15.30 -12.47
C ARG A 177 3.10 16.15 -11.59
N HIS A 178 3.09 15.87 -10.29
CA HIS A 178 2.26 16.55 -9.31
C HIS A 178 3.03 16.69 -7.98
N PRO A 179 3.00 17.87 -7.31
CA PRO A 179 3.80 18.13 -6.10
C PRO A 179 3.44 17.23 -4.90
N GLY A 180 2.28 16.57 -4.93
CA GLY A 180 1.84 15.61 -3.92
C GLY A 180 2.08 14.14 -4.29
N ILE A 181 2.76 13.84 -5.41
CA ILE A 181 3.00 12.47 -5.86
C ILE A 181 4.49 12.28 -6.16
N ASN A 182 5.06 11.22 -5.61
CA ASN A 182 6.43 10.78 -5.90
C ASN A 182 6.39 9.38 -6.51
N ILE A 183 7.15 9.15 -7.58
CA ILE A 183 7.32 7.84 -8.20
C ILE A 183 8.78 7.41 -8.13
N LYS A 184 9.01 6.15 -7.76
CA LYS A 184 10.32 5.51 -7.69
C LYS A 184 10.34 4.25 -8.52
#